data_d9573c05908f2aef32c4e9b5dfbe31d5
#
_entry.id   d9573c05908f2aef32c4e9b5dfbe31d5
#
_cell.length_a   1.000
_cell.length_b   1.000
_cell.length_c   1.000
_cell.angle_alpha   90.00
_cell.angle_beta   90.00
_cell.angle_gamma   90.00
#
_symmetry.space_group_name_H-M   'P 1'
#
loop_
_entity.id
_entity.type
_entity.pdbx_description
1 polymer ?
#
loop_
_entity_poly.entity_id
_entity_poly.type
_entity_poly.pdbx_seq_one_letter_code
_entity_poly.pdbx_strand_id
1 'polypeptide(L)'
;EAVRIDPQTVELHFALGSLFRRRGETDRAIRIHQLLVDREDISDEHRLQALGELGQDFLKAGLLDRAEAAFLRLRGTRANDVALRYLLEIYQQEKDWAKAIEVAEALPGHEGVMWHTEVANFHCELAATALANSRHDEARGHLDRAFEVNRRCVRASLLLGDLHAAQGRDEEALEAWQRIENQDPNYLALVAERVMDACGRLGRVAQGHQLLRAWLAGHASLDLLDELFHWELEREGPKAAYEMVREELRRNPTLLGLDKLLEAAALNAPAEQRADIDLIKQLIHGHTRRVARYRCNTCGFKARQFHWRCPACGGWETYPPRRTEEFDLTP
;
A
#
# COMPACT_ATOMS: atom_id res chain seq x y z
N GLU A 1 17.92 -44.05 -18.56
CA GLU A 1 18.91 -45.01 -18.01
C GLU A 1 19.44 -44.54 -16.68
N ALA A 2 19.42 -45.41 -15.67
CA ALA A 2 19.53 -45.10 -14.27
C ALA A 2 20.78 -44.28 -13.94
N VAL A 3 20.57 -43.04 -13.49
CA VAL A 3 21.56 -42.34 -12.68
C VAL A 3 21.52 -43.00 -11.29
N ARG A 4 22.38 -43.97 -11.10
CA ARG A 4 22.65 -44.63 -9.80
C ARG A 4 23.36 -43.61 -8.91
N ILE A 5 22.71 -43.18 -8.03
CA ILE A 5 22.71 -42.81 -6.61
C ILE A 5 24.10 -42.64 -6.03
N ASP A 6 24.63 -41.46 -6.28
CA ASP A 6 25.62 -40.82 -5.44
C ASP A 6 24.89 -39.59 -4.77
N PRO A 7 25.09 -39.31 -3.47
CA PRO A 7 24.61 -38.08 -2.85
C PRO A 7 24.92 -36.82 -3.67
N GLN A 8 26.05 -36.78 -4.36
CA GLN A 8 26.43 -35.73 -5.31
C GLN A 8 25.41 -35.57 -6.45
N THR A 9 24.70 -36.61 -6.87
CA THR A 9 23.67 -36.49 -7.92
C THR A 9 22.41 -35.81 -7.41
N VAL A 10 22.08 -35.94 -6.11
CA VAL A 10 20.93 -35.23 -5.50
C VAL A 10 21.17 -33.72 -5.50
N GLU A 11 22.36 -33.29 -5.07
CA GLU A 11 22.75 -31.87 -5.08
C GLU A 11 22.76 -31.27 -6.48
N LEU A 12 23.21 -32.04 -7.48
CA LEU A 12 23.17 -31.61 -8.88
C LEU A 12 21.72 -31.43 -9.38
N HIS A 13 20.78 -32.28 -8.96
CA HIS A 13 19.37 -32.13 -9.31
C HIS A 13 18.77 -30.87 -8.65
N PHE A 14 19.07 -30.58 -7.39
CA PHE A 14 18.65 -29.32 -6.75
C PHE A 14 19.20 -28.10 -7.49
N ALA A 15 20.49 -28.10 -7.81
CA ALA A 15 21.11 -27.01 -8.55
C ALA A 15 20.48 -26.82 -9.93
N LEU A 16 20.23 -27.92 -10.65
CA LEU A 16 19.65 -27.90 -11.99
C LEU A 16 18.17 -27.42 -11.96
N GLY A 17 17.37 -27.91 -11.01
CA GLY A 17 15.98 -27.48 -10.83
C GLY A 17 15.89 -26.00 -10.50
N SER A 18 16.71 -25.53 -9.54
CA SER A 18 16.80 -24.11 -9.20
C SER A 18 17.25 -23.23 -10.35
N LEU A 19 18.18 -23.73 -11.21
CA LEU A 19 18.59 -23.02 -12.42
C LEU A 19 17.43 -22.88 -13.42
N PHE A 20 16.67 -23.95 -13.68
CA PHE A 20 15.50 -23.91 -14.54
C PHE A 20 14.44 -22.94 -14.02
N ARG A 21 14.15 -22.93 -12.69
CA ARG A 21 13.23 -21.96 -12.08
C ARG A 21 13.68 -20.51 -12.30
N ARG A 22 14.97 -20.21 -12.11
CA ARG A 22 15.53 -18.86 -12.37
C ARG A 22 15.40 -18.44 -13.82
N ARG A 23 15.49 -19.39 -14.77
CA ARG A 23 15.32 -19.13 -16.20
C ARG A 23 13.85 -19.05 -16.64
N GLY A 24 12.90 -19.29 -15.72
CA GLY A 24 11.47 -19.31 -16.02
C GLY A 24 11.00 -20.62 -16.68
N GLU A 25 11.86 -21.64 -16.75
CA GLU A 25 11.54 -22.98 -17.28
C GLU A 25 10.90 -23.84 -16.16
N THR A 26 9.77 -23.35 -15.64
CA THR A 26 9.12 -23.89 -14.42
C THR A 26 8.70 -25.35 -14.58
N ASP A 27 8.22 -25.77 -15.75
CA ASP A 27 7.84 -27.17 -16.00
C ASP A 27 9.01 -28.16 -15.88
N ARG A 28 10.22 -27.70 -16.22
CA ARG A 28 11.42 -28.52 -16.04
C ARG A 28 11.85 -28.58 -14.58
N ALA A 29 11.78 -27.46 -13.89
CA ALA A 29 12.08 -27.38 -12.47
C ALA A 29 11.14 -28.33 -11.67
N ILE A 30 9.82 -28.21 -11.90
CA ILE A 30 8.80 -29.06 -11.29
C ILE A 30 9.11 -30.54 -11.51
N ARG A 31 9.43 -30.96 -12.74
CA ARG A 31 9.76 -32.36 -13.01
C ARG A 31 10.96 -32.86 -12.25
N ILE A 32 12.02 -32.06 -12.14
CA ILE A 32 13.23 -32.45 -11.43
C ILE A 32 12.98 -32.56 -9.92
N HIS A 33 12.35 -31.56 -9.32
CA HIS A 33 12.11 -31.60 -7.88
C HIS A 33 11.02 -32.62 -7.51
N GLN A 34 10.03 -32.86 -8.39
CA GLN A 34 9.05 -33.94 -8.20
C GLN A 34 9.72 -35.32 -8.19
N LEU A 35 10.67 -35.58 -9.12
CA LEU A 35 11.43 -36.81 -9.14
C LEU A 35 12.18 -37.03 -7.82
N LEU A 36 12.73 -35.96 -7.21
CA LEU A 36 13.39 -36.06 -5.91
C LEU A 36 12.39 -36.36 -4.79
N VAL A 37 11.21 -35.73 -4.80
CA VAL A 37 10.16 -36.02 -3.79
C VAL A 37 9.69 -37.46 -3.83
N ASP A 38 9.57 -38.03 -5.04
CA ASP A 38 9.04 -39.39 -5.27
C ASP A 38 10.09 -40.49 -5.07
N ARG A 39 11.37 -40.14 -4.87
CA ARG A 39 12.43 -41.12 -4.61
C ARG A 39 12.35 -41.68 -3.20
N GLU A 40 12.46 -42.99 -3.06
CA GLU A 40 12.46 -43.68 -1.79
C GLU A 40 13.85 -43.78 -1.13
N ASP A 41 14.90 -43.63 -1.93
CA ASP A 41 16.31 -43.87 -1.55
C ASP A 41 17.07 -42.61 -1.10
N ILE A 42 16.37 -41.48 -0.90
CA ILE A 42 16.93 -40.23 -0.37
C ILE A 42 16.60 -40.07 1.11
N SER A 43 17.44 -39.30 1.82
CA SER A 43 17.19 -38.98 3.22
C SER A 43 15.92 -38.16 3.40
N ASP A 44 15.28 -38.24 4.56
CA ASP A 44 14.12 -37.42 4.89
C ASP A 44 14.45 -35.93 4.80
N GLU A 45 15.71 -35.58 5.07
CA GLU A 45 16.19 -34.21 4.91
C GLU A 45 16.09 -33.72 3.47
N HIS A 46 16.65 -34.48 2.52
CA HIS A 46 16.58 -34.15 1.12
C HIS A 46 15.15 -34.18 0.58
N ARG A 47 14.29 -35.06 1.13
CA ARG A 47 12.88 -35.12 0.75
C ARG A 47 12.12 -33.86 1.18
N LEU A 48 12.34 -33.37 2.41
CA LEU A 48 11.76 -32.12 2.88
C LEU A 48 12.29 -30.93 2.06
N GLN A 49 13.58 -30.90 1.77
CA GLN A 49 14.17 -29.89 0.90
C GLN A 49 13.56 -29.93 -0.51
N ALA A 50 13.44 -31.10 -1.12
CA ALA A 50 12.84 -31.26 -2.45
C ALA A 50 11.38 -30.79 -2.47
N LEU A 51 10.63 -31.07 -1.41
CA LEU A 51 9.25 -30.61 -1.27
C LEU A 51 9.17 -29.07 -1.16
N GLY A 52 10.10 -28.44 -0.47
CA GLY A 52 10.20 -26.98 -0.37
C GLY A 52 10.56 -26.33 -1.72
N GLU A 53 11.52 -26.93 -2.44
CA GLU A 53 11.90 -26.48 -3.80
C GLU A 53 10.75 -26.64 -4.79
N LEU A 54 10.02 -27.76 -4.72
CA LEU A 54 8.85 -28.03 -5.54
C LEU A 54 7.72 -27.02 -5.27
N GLY A 55 7.49 -26.69 -4.00
CA GLY A 55 6.54 -25.63 -3.60
C GLY A 55 6.88 -24.27 -4.22
N GLN A 56 8.17 -23.91 -4.22
CA GLN A 56 8.65 -22.68 -4.87
C GLN A 56 8.49 -22.73 -6.41
N ASP A 57 8.69 -23.89 -7.02
CA ASP A 57 8.46 -24.06 -8.47
C ASP A 57 6.99 -23.86 -8.82
N PHE A 58 6.08 -24.44 -8.03
CA PHE A 58 4.64 -24.25 -8.21
C PHE A 58 4.25 -22.78 -8.01
N LEU A 59 4.79 -22.11 -6.99
CA LEU A 59 4.55 -20.69 -6.76
C LEU A 59 5.02 -19.84 -7.95
N LYS A 60 6.21 -20.12 -8.46
CA LYS A 60 6.75 -19.43 -9.65
C LYS A 60 5.96 -19.71 -10.93
N ALA A 61 5.34 -20.87 -11.03
CA ALA A 61 4.45 -21.25 -12.13
C ALA A 61 3.02 -20.67 -11.97
N GLY A 62 2.70 -20.01 -10.85
CA GLY A 62 1.36 -19.51 -10.55
C GLY A 62 0.35 -20.59 -10.13
N LEU A 63 0.84 -21.79 -9.79
CA LEU A 63 0.03 -22.93 -9.34
C LEU A 63 -0.15 -22.88 -7.83
N LEU A 64 -0.91 -21.88 -7.33
CA LEU A 64 -0.99 -21.53 -5.91
C LEU A 64 -1.51 -22.68 -5.07
N ASP A 65 -2.59 -23.37 -5.48
CA ASP A 65 -3.16 -24.53 -4.76
C ASP A 65 -2.11 -25.64 -4.54
N ARG A 66 -1.28 -25.90 -5.55
CA ARG A 66 -0.22 -26.92 -5.47
C ARG A 66 0.93 -26.48 -4.57
N ALA A 67 1.28 -25.19 -4.63
CA ALA A 67 2.28 -24.61 -3.76
C ALA A 67 1.82 -24.65 -2.31
N GLU A 68 0.56 -24.27 -2.02
CA GLU A 68 -0.06 -24.38 -0.68
C GLU A 68 0.03 -25.81 -0.16
N ALA A 69 -0.42 -26.80 -0.95
CA ALA A 69 -0.38 -28.21 -0.56
C ALA A 69 1.05 -28.70 -0.24
N ALA A 70 2.05 -28.27 -1.01
CA ALA A 70 3.45 -28.62 -0.76
C ALA A 70 3.96 -28.00 0.56
N PHE A 71 3.71 -26.72 0.81
CA PHE A 71 4.16 -26.04 2.01
C PHE A 71 3.40 -26.49 3.27
N LEU A 72 2.11 -26.81 3.17
CA LEU A 72 1.34 -27.39 4.29
C LEU A 72 1.95 -28.70 4.80
N ARG A 73 2.50 -29.54 3.92
CA ARG A 73 3.20 -30.77 4.30
C ARG A 73 4.51 -30.51 5.05
N LEU A 74 5.08 -29.33 4.95
CA LEU A 74 6.29 -28.91 5.68
C LEU A 74 5.99 -28.31 7.06
N ARG A 75 4.73 -28.03 7.38
CA ARG A 75 4.35 -27.53 8.72
C ARG A 75 4.70 -28.57 9.80
N GLY A 76 5.23 -28.08 10.93
CA GLY A 76 5.65 -28.94 12.04
C GLY A 76 6.96 -29.69 11.81
N THR A 77 7.62 -29.50 10.67
CA THR A 77 8.97 -30.01 10.42
C THR A 77 10.03 -28.93 10.72
N ARG A 78 11.31 -29.25 10.58
CA ARG A 78 12.40 -28.27 10.66
C ARG A 78 12.32 -27.16 9.59
N ALA A 79 11.56 -27.36 8.50
CA ALA A 79 11.32 -26.37 7.46
C ALA A 79 10.04 -25.54 7.71
N ASN A 80 9.44 -25.64 8.91
CA ASN A 80 8.19 -24.98 9.27
C ASN A 80 8.22 -23.46 8.98
N ASP A 81 9.26 -22.76 9.45
CA ASP A 81 9.33 -21.29 9.33
C ASP A 81 9.43 -20.84 7.87
N VAL A 82 10.16 -21.59 7.06
CA VAL A 82 10.26 -21.35 5.61
C VAL A 82 8.91 -21.60 4.95
N ALA A 83 8.24 -22.69 5.31
CA ALA A 83 6.91 -23.02 4.80
C ALA A 83 5.87 -21.94 5.16
N LEU A 84 5.85 -21.46 6.40
CA LEU A 84 4.94 -20.40 6.84
C LEU A 84 5.14 -19.09 6.05
N ARG A 85 6.39 -18.72 5.74
CA ARG A 85 6.67 -17.53 4.93
C ARG A 85 6.10 -17.64 3.52
N TYR A 86 6.24 -18.79 2.86
CA TYR A 86 5.67 -19.02 1.55
C TYR A 86 4.13 -19.13 1.58
N LEU A 87 3.56 -19.75 2.60
CA LEU A 87 2.10 -19.77 2.81
C LEU A 87 1.56 -18.37 3.00
N LEU A 88 2.24 -17.52 3.78
CA LEU A 88 1.87 -16.12 3.93
C LEU A 88 1.89 -15.36 2.58
N GLU A 89 2.90 -15.61 1.75
CA GLU A 89 2.96 -15.03 0.40
C GLU A 89 1.79 -15.49 -0.46
N ILE A 90 1.46 -16.79 -0.46
CA ILE A 90 0.33 -17.37 -1.20
C ILE A 90 -0.98 -16.72 -0.75
N TYR A 91 -1.29 -16.72 0.54
CA TYR A 91 -2.54 -16.18 1.06
C TYR A 91 -2.69 -14.68 0.81
N GLN A 92 -1.59 -13.93 0.81
CA GLN A 92 -1.60 -12.53 0.39
C GLN A 92 -1.88 -12.35 -1.11
N GLN A 93 -1.43 -13.27 -1.98
CA GLN A 93 -1.73 -13.24 -3.41
C GLN A 93 -3.20 -13.59 -3.67
N GLU A 94 -3.73 -14.58 -2.96
CA GLU A 94 -5.13 -15.01 -3.03
C GLU A 94 -6.10 -14.05 -2.31
N LYS A 95 -5.56 -13.12 -1.51
CA LYS A 95 -6.33 -12.23 -0.62
C LYS A 95 -7.13 -13.00 0.44
N ASP A 96 -6.68 -14.18 0.83
CA ASP A 96 -7.22 -14.93 1.97
C ASP A 96 -6.61 -14.37 3.26
N TRP A 97 -7.16 -13.23 3.69
CA TRP A 97 -6.62 -12.48 4.82
C TRP A 97 -6.77 -13.22 6.14
N ALA A 98 -7.78 -14.08 6.28
CA ALA A 98 -7.97 -14.89 7.48
C ALA A 98 -6.83 -15.90 7.67
N LYS A 99 -6.49 -16.65 6.62
CA LYS A 99 -5.35 -17.57 6.64
C LYS A 99 -4.02 -16.81 6.73
N ALA A 100 -3.91 -15.63 6.10
CA ALA A 100 -2.71 -14.80 6.20
C ALA A 100 -2.43 -14.36 7.64
N ILE A 101 -3.47 -13.99 8.41
CA ILE A 101 -3.36 -13.65 9.84
C ILE A 101 -2.89 -14.87 10.64
N GLU A 102 -3.57 -16.02 10.49
CA GLU A 102 -3.21 -17.26 11.21
C GLU A 102 -1.73 -17.63 11.01
N VAL A 103 -1.26 -17.56 9.76
CA VAL A 103 0.12 -17.89 9.42
C VAL A 103 1.11 -16.84 9.92
N ALA A 104 0.79 -15.55 9.82
CA ALA A 104 1.66 -14.49 10.30
C ALA A 104 1.84 -14.51 11.82
N GLU A 105 0.78 -14.83 12.58
CA GLU A 105 0.83 -15.01 14.04
C GLU A 105 1.63 -16.24 14.47
N ALA A 106 1.65 -17.29 13.63
CA ALA A 106 2.44 -18.50 13.88
C ALA A 106 3.94 -18.34 13.53
N LEU A 107 4.31 -17.28 12.80
CA LEU A 107 5.71 -17.02 12.46
C LEU A 107 6.49 -16.52 13.67
N PRO A 108 7.66 -17.13 14.00
CA PRO A 108 8.51 -16.59 15.04
C PRO A 108 8.99 -15.19 14.64
N GLY A 109 9.04 -14.27 15.60
CA GLY A 109 9.64 -12.95 15.43
C GLY A 109 11.14 -13.06 15.20
N HIS A 110 11.59 -13.21 13.95
CA HIS A 110 13.01 -13.21 13.62
C HIS A 110 13.55 -11.78 13.61
N GLU A 111 14.63 -11.53 14.36
CA GLU A 111 15.48 -10.32 14.31
C GLU A 111 14.72 -8.98 14.46
N GLY A 112 13.67 -8.93 15.30
CA GLY A 112 12.93 -7.69 15.54
C GLY A 112 11.94 -7.31 14.42
N VAL A 113 11.77 -8.13 13.39
CA VAL A 113 10.69 -7.98 12.42
C VAL A 113 9.43 -8.58 13.04
N MET A 114 8.65 -7.71 13.66
CA MET A 114 7.32 -8.07 14.14
C MET A 114 6.34 -7.81 13.01
N TRP A 115 5.53 -8.78 12.65
CA TRP A 115 4.51 -8.70 11.60
C TRP A 115 3.30 -7.80 11.96
N HIS A 116 3.51 -6.85 12.88
CA HIS A 116 2.43 -6.01 13.39
C HIS A 116 1.78 -5.14 12.32
N THR A 117 2.59 -4.59 11.42
CA THR A 117 2.07 -3.75 10.32
C THR A 117 1.26 -4.59 9.34
N GLU A 118 1.77 -5.75 8.96
CA GLU A 118 1.12 -6.66 8.03
C GLU A 118 -0.19 -7.19 8.60
N VAL A 119 -0.17 -7.75 9.82
CA VAL A 119 -1.37 -8.30 10.48
C VAL A 119 -2.44 -7.23 10.70
N ALA A 120 -2.05 -6.02 11.13
CA ALA A 120 -2.99 -4.90 11.26
C ALA A 120 -3.63 -4.54 9.91
N ASN A 121 -2.85 -4.56 8.82
CA ASN A 121 -3.37 -4.30 7.48
C ASN A 121 -4.24 -5.44 6.95
N PHE A 122 -3.97 -6.71 7.30
CA PHE A 122 -4.87 -7.82 6.95
C PHE A 122 -6.24 -7.67 7.64
N HIS A 123 -6.26 -7.28 8.90
CA HIS A 123 -7.49 -6.93 9.57
C HIS A 123 -8.19 -5.73 8.91
N CYS A 124 -7.45 -4.73 8.45
CA CYS A 124 -8.02 -3.62 7.68
C CYS A 124 -8.65 -4.08 6.35
N GLU A 125 -8.09 -5.07 5.66
CA GLU A 125 -8.69 -5.65 4.45
C GLU A 125 -10.02 -6.33 4.76
N LEU A 126 -10.07 -7.13 5.84
CA LEU A 126 -11.32 -7.77 6.30
C LEU A 126 -12.36 -6.72 6.71
N ALA A 127 -11.93 -5.69 7.46
CA ALA A 127 -12.80 -4.58 7.83
C ALA A 127 -13.35 -3.83 6.61
N ALA A 128 -12.52 -3.53 5.62
CA ALA A 128 -12.94 -2.87 4.39
C ALA A 128 -13.97 -3.72 3.61
N THR A 129 -13.75 -5.04 3.56
CA THR A 129 -14.69 -5.98 2.94
C THR A 129 -16.03 -6.03 3.70
N ALA A 130 -15.99 -6.02 5.04
CA ALA A 130 -17.18 -5.99 5.86
C ALA A 130 -17.96 -4.68 5.70
N LEU A 131 -17.26 -3.53 5.65
CA LEU A 131 -17.85 -2.21 5.38
C LEU A 131 -18.55 -2.16 4.01
N ALA A 132 -17.87 -2.64 2.96
CA ALA A 132 -18.46 -2.69 1.62
C ALA A 132 -19.76 -3.54 1.57
N ASN A 133 -19.91 -4.50 2.47
CA ASN A 133 -21.11 -5.33 2.62
C ASN A 133 -22.04 -4.84 3.73
N SER A 134 -21.86 -3.64 4.27
CA SER A 134 -22.64 -3.04 5.36
C SER A 134 -22.69 -3.89 6.65
N ARG A 135 -21.67 -4.75 6.87
CA ARG A 135 -21.54 -5.58 8.07
C ARG A 135 -20.73 -4.82 9.14
N HIS A 136 -21.37 -3.82 9.75
CA HIS A 136 -20.69 -2.81 10.59
C HIS A 136 -20.07 -3.40 11.86
N ASP A 137 -20.72 -4.36 12.51
CA ASP A 137 -20.20 -4.99 13.74
C ASP A 137 -18.95 -5.84 13.45
N GLU A 138 -18.96 -6.57 12.34
CA GLU A 138 -17.81 -7.35 11.88
C GLU A 138 -16.64 -6.42 11.52
N ALA A 139 -16.92 -5.32 10.78
CA ALA A 139 -15.93 -4.33 10.47
C ALA A 139 -15.30 -3.74 11.75
N ARG A 140 -16.12 -3.40 12.74
CA ARG A 140 -15.64 -2.89 14.04
C ARG A 140 -14.74 -3.90 14.73
N GLY A 141 -15.14 -5.17 14.79
CA GLY A 141 -14.33 -6.21 15.42
C GLY A 141 -12.94 -6.35 14.78
N HIS A 142 -12.86 -6.29 13.45
CA HIS A 142 -11.57 -6.32 12.76
C HIS A 142 -10.74 -5.05 13.00
N LEU A 143 -11.34 -3.88 13.05
CA LEU A 143 -10.62 -2.63 13.37
C LEU A 143 -10.07 -2.63 14.80
N ASP A 144 -10.83 -3.14 15.77
CA ASP A 144 -10.37 -3.26 17.14
C ASP A 144 -9.15 -4.21 17.21
N ARG A 145 -9.17 -5.34 16.49
CA ARG A 145 -8.01 -6.24 16.36
C ARG A 145 -6.82 -5.57 15.68
N ALA A 146 -7.03 -4.78 14.63
CA ALA A 146 -5.96 -4.03 13.99
C ALA A 146 -5.26 -3.09 14.98
N PHE A 147 -6.01 -2.39 15.85
CA PHE A 147 -5.45 -1.52 16.88
C PHE A 147 -4.81 -2.26 18.05
N GLU A 148 -5.29 -3.46 18.41
CA GLU A 148 -4.62 -4.31 19.41
C GLU A 148 -3.21 -4.69 18.94
N VAL A 149 -3.06 -5.02 17.66
CA VAL A 149 -1.79 -5.41 17.05
C VAL A 149 -0.90 -4.19 16.79
N ASN A 150 -1.45 -3.12 16.21
CA ASN A 150 -0.72 -1.88 15.91
C ASN A 150 -1.57 -0.64 16.24
N ARG A 151 -1.33 -0.04 17.40
CA ARG A 151 -2.04 1.17 17.86
C ARG A 151 -1.87 2.39 16.94
N ARG A 152 -0.81 2.40 16.11
CA ARG A 152 -0.53 3.48 15.16
C ARG A 152 -0.93 3.15 13.74
N CYS A 153 -1.76 2.14 13.52
CA CYS A 153 -2.25 1.77 12.20
C CYS A 153 -3.13 2.90 11.62
N VAL A 154 -2.57 3.65 10.70
CA VAL A 154 -3.25 4.77 10.01
C VAL A 154 -4.49 4.29 9.28
N ARG A 155 -4.36 3.17 8.58
CA ARG A 155 -5.46 2.60 7.79
C ARG A 155 -6.65 2.20 8.66
N ALA A 156 -6.39 1.67 9.85
CA ALA A 156 -7.46 1.36 10.81
C ALA A 156 -8.19 2.63 11.29
N SER A 157 -7.47 3.74 11.53
CA SER A 157 -8.08 5.02 11.88
C SER A 157 -8.92 5.59 10.73
N LEU A 158 -8.45 5.47 9.49
CA LEU A 158 -9.21 5.89 8.31
C LEU A 158 -10.51 5.09 8.19
N LEU A 159 -10.44 3.76 8.22
CA LEU A 159 -11.60 2.88 8.10
C LEU A 159 -12.56 3.00 9.29
N LEU A 160 -12.06 3.29 10.50
CA LEU A 160 -12.90 3.56 11.67
C LEU A 160 -13.73 4.83 11.48
N GLY A 161 -13.13 5.88 10.95
CA GLY A 161 -13.86 7.09 10.58
C GLY A 161 -14.91 6.82 9.51
N ASP A 162 -14.56 6.05 8.46
CA ASP A 162 -15.50 5.65 7.41
C ASP A 162 -16.68 4.83 7.99
N LEU A 163 -16.42 3.93 8.95
CA LEU A 163 -17.46 3.17 9.66
C LEU A 163 -18.41 4.10 10.44
N HIS A 164 -17.86 5.05 11.20
CA HIS A 164 -18.67 6.01 11.96
C HIS A 164 -19.50 6.90 11.03
N ALA A 165 -18.91 7.41 9.95
CA ALA A 165 -19.61 8.22 8.94
C ALA A 165 -20.75 7.44 8.26
N ALA A 166 -20.53 6.17 7.92
CA ALA A 166 -21.56 5.29 7.37
C ALA A 166 -22.75 5.06 8.31
N GLN A 167 -22.54 5.22 9.61
CA GLN A 167 -23.54 5.13 10.66
C GLN A 167 -24.17 6.49 11.04
N GLY A 168 -23.81 7.57 10.34
CA GLY A 168 -24.26 8.93 10.61
C GLY A 168 -23.66 9.55 11.89
N ARG A 169 -22.57 8.99 12.40
CA ARG A 169 -21.83 9.46 13.58
C ARG A 169 -20.64 10.30 13.18
N ASP A 170 -20.93 11.48 12.62
CA ASP A 170 -19.91 12.34 12.00
C ASP A 170 -18.90 12.92 13.02
N GLU A 171 -19.27 13.14 14.28
CA GLU A 171 -18.34 13.58 15.32
C GLU A 171 -17.26 12.53 15.59
N GLU A 172 -17.67 11.28 15.81
CA GLU A 172 -16.74 10.17 16.04
C GLU A 172 -15.91 9.86 14.80
N ALA A 173 -16.46 10.09 13.60
CA ALA A 173 -15.72 9.99 12.36
C ALA A 173 -14.57 11.00 12.30
N LEU A 174 -14.85 12.27 12.61
CA LEU A 174 -13.84 13.33 12.68
C LEU A 174 -12.74 13.01 13.70
N GLU A 175 -13.10 12.53 14.91
CA GLU A 175 -12.13 12.13 15.92
C GLU A 175 -11.21 11.01 15.42
N ALA A 176 -11.76 10.00 14.70
CA ALA A 176 -10.99 8.90 14.17
C ALA A 176 -10.00 9.37 13.09
N TRP A 177 -10.42 10.21 12.14
CA TRP A 177 -9.57 10.74 11.08
C TRP A 177 -8.50 11.71 11.61
N GLN A 178 -8.79 12.52 12.61
CA GLN A 178 -7.82 13.43 13.22
C GLN A 178 -6.66 12.71 13.94
N ARG A 179 -6.86 11.46 14.40
CA ARG A 179 -5.77 10.64 14.96
C ARG A 179 -4.61 10.43 13.97
N ILE A 180 -4.89 10.46 12.66
CA ILE A 180 -3.91 10.25 11.60
C ILE A 180 -2.79 11.28 11.67
N GLU A 181 -3.06 12.53 12.06
CA GLU A 181 -2.05 13.57 12.23
C GLU A 181 -0.93 13.15 13.19
N ASN A 182 -1.28 12.47 14.28
CA ASN A 182 -0.32 11.98 15.28
C ASN A 182 0.27 10.60 14.95
N GLN A 183 -0.34 9.86 14.04
CA GLN A 183 0.13 8.53 13.61
C GLN A 183 1.16 8.66 12.48
N ASP A 184 0.74 9.20 11.35
CA ASP A 184 1.59 9.57 10.21
C ASP A 184 0.90 10.65 9.36
N PRO A 185 1.35 11.92 9.46
CA PRO A 185 0.72 13.04 8.76
C PRO A 185 0.80 12.96 7.23
N ASN A 186 1.67 12.12 6.66
CA ASN A 186 1.70 11.91 5.21
C ASN A 186 0.37 11.38 4.65
N TYR A 187 -0.47 10.76 5.50
CA TYR A 187 -1.76 10.18 5.09
C TYR A 187 -2.95 11.12 5.26
N LEU A 188 -2.76 12.35 5.75
CA LEU A 188 -3.85 13.33 5.97
C LEU A 188 -4.62 13.65 4.69
N ALA A 189 -3.93 13.69 3.55
CA ALA A 189 -4.57 13.91 2.25
C ALA A 189 -5.68 12.89 1.93
N LEU A 190 -5.55 11.66 2.42
CA LEU A 190 -6.56 10.61 2.17
C LEU A 190 -7.89 10.85 2.89
N VAL A 191 -7.89 11.71 3.90
CA VAL A 191 -9.09 11.99 4.71
C VAL A 191 -9.60 13.43 4.55
N ALA A 192 -8.94 14.26 3.76
CA ALA A 192 -9.28 15.66 3.61
C ALA A 192 -10.73 15.88 3.12
N GLU A 193 -11.12 15.26 2.02
CA GLU A 193 -12.48 15.29 1.48
C GLU A 193 -13.50 14.76 2.50
N ARG A 194 -13.20 13.63 3.15
CA ARG A 194 -14.07 13.00 4.18
C ARG A 194 -14.33 13.93 5.36
N VAL A 195 -13.30 14.62 5.81
CA VAL A 195 -13.39 15.62 6.89
C VAL A 195 -14.28 16.78 6.47
N MET A 196 -14.11 17.29 5.26
CA MET A 196 -14.95 18.38 4.74
C MET A 196 -16.40 17.97 4.61
N ASP A 197 -16.68 16.77 4.10
CA ASP A 197 -18.03 16.21 3.99
C ASP A 197 -18.71 16.05 5.35
N ALA A 198 -18.00 15.47 6.34
CA ALA A 198 -18.55 15.31 7.69
C ALA A 198 -18.79 16.68 8.35
N CYS A 199 -17.87 17.63 8.21
CA CYS A 199 -18.06 19.00 8.68
C CYS A 199 -19.25 19.68 7.96
N GLY A 200 -19.47 19.37 6.67
CA GLY A 200 -20.64 19.82 5.92
C GLY A 200 -21.94 19.30 6.50
N ARG A 201 -22.03 18.00 6.79
CA ARG A 201 -23.22 17.40 7.41
C ARG A 201 -23.50 17.94 8.81
N LEU A 202 -22.46 18.28 9.57
CA LEU A 202 -22.56 18.91 10.90
C LEU A 202 -22.82 20.43 10.86
N GLY A 203 -22.84 21.06 9.67
CA GLY A 203 -22.96 22.52 9.56
C GLY A 203 -21.73 23.30 10.02
N ARG A 204 -20.55 22.65 10.10
CA ARG A 204 -19.28 23.21 10.61
C ARG A 204 -18.19 23.35 9.54
N VAL A 205 -18.57 23.68 8.33
CA VAL A 205 -17.65 23.76 7.17
C VAL A 205 -16.45 24.67 7.43
N ALA A 206 -16.64 25.80 8.12
CA ALA A 206 -15.55 26.71 8.46
C ALA A 206 -14.50 26.06 9.39
N GLN A 207 -14.94 25.19 10.29
CA GLN A 207 -14.02 24.46 11.19
C GLN A 207 -13.22 23.41 10.41
N GLY A 208 -13.86 22.65 9.49
CA GLY A 208 -13.18 21.71 8.61
C GLY A 208 -12.10 22.40 7.78
N HIS A 209 -12.43 23.52 7.17
CA HIS A 209 -11.50 24.33 6.39
C HIS A 209 -10.31 24.83 7.25
N GLN A 210 -10.57 25.32 8.46
CA GLN A 210 -9.52 25.75 9.38
C GLN A 210 -8.61 24.58 9.77
N LEU A 211 -9.17 23.39 9.98
CA LEU A 211 -8.41 22.18 10.27
C LEU A 211 -7.48 21.78 9.12
N LEU A 212 -8.01 21.74 7.89
CA LEU A 212 -7.19 21.43 6.72
C LEU A 212 -6.07 22.44 6.47
N ARG A 213 -6.34 23.73 6.72
CA ARG A 213 -5.30 24.78 6.66
C ARG A 213 -4.22 24.57 7.72
N ALA A 214 -4.59 24.17 8.93
CA ALA A 214 -3.64 23.86 10.01
C ALA A 214 -2.77 22.66 9.61
N TRP A 215 -3.37 21.61 9.03
CA TRP A 215 -2.64 20.46 8.54
C TRP A 215 -1.66 20.82 7.41
N LEU A 216 -2.09 21.62 6.43
CA LEU A 216 -1.23 22.07 5.35
C LEU A 216 -0.05 22.91 5.87
N ALA A 217 -0.30 23.79 6.87
CA ALA A 217 0.75 24.60 7.47
C ALA A 217 1.80 23.78 8.24
N GLY A 218 1.39 22.67 8.85
CA GLY A 218 2.27 21.75 9.57
C GLY A 218 2.93 20.68 8.68
N HIS A 219 2.25 20.27 7.62
CA HIS A 219 2.62 19.12 6.79
C HIS A 219 2.38 19.43 5.31
N ALA A 220 3.44 19.76 4.60
CA ALA A 220 3.36 20.06 3.16
C ALA A 220 2.80 18.87 2.38
N SER A 221 1.65 19.04 1.73
CA SER A 221 0.98 18.04 0.91
C SER A 221 0.29 18.69 -0.27
N LEU A 222 0.62 18.21 -1.47
CA LEU A 222 0.02 18.72 -2.71
C LEU A 222 -1.45 18.31 -2.85
N ASP A 223 -1.81 17.14 -2.32
CA ASP A 223 -3.20 16.67 -2.36
C ASP A 223 -4.07 17.45 -1.35
N LEU A 224 -3.54 17.84 -0.16
CA LEU A 224 -4.21 18.77 0.75
C LEU A 224 -4.36 20.17 0.15
N LEU A 225 -3.33 20.64 -0.54
CA LEU A 225 -3.38 21.93 -1.24
C LEU A 225 -4.45 21.93 -2.33
N ASP A 226 -4.59 20.82 -3.06
CA ASP A 226 -5.60 20.67 -4.11
C ASP A 226 -7.02 20.74 -3.56
N GLU A 227 -7.31 20.04 -2.47
CA GLU A 227 -8.61 20.08 -1.77
C GLU A 227 -8.94 21.49 -1.27
N LEU A 228 -7.99 22.13 -0.59
CA LEU A 228 -8.16 23.50 -0.11
C LEU A 228 -8.34 24.50 -1.26
N PHE A 229 -7.61 24.32 -2.37
CA PHE A 229 -7.71 25.17 -3.54
C PHE A 229 -9.11 25.15 -4.13
N HIS A 230 -9.70 23.96 -4.33
CA HIS A 230 -11.06 23.84 -4.87
C HIS A 230 -12.09 24.50 -3.95
N TRP A 231 -11.95 24.26 -2.63
CA TRP A 231 -12.86 24.85 -1.67
C TRP A 231 -12.77 26.39 -1.62
N GLU A 232 -11.54 26.96 -1.60
CA GLU A 232 -11.32 28.42 -1.65
C GLU A 232 -11.88 29.02 -2.94
N LEU A 233 -11.65 28.33 -4.06
CA LEU A 233 -12.11 28.78 -5.37
C LEU A 233 -13.64 28.89 -5.44
N GLU A 234 -14.34 27.90 -4.92
CA GLU A 234 -15.81 27.84 -4.96
C GLU A 234 -16.47 28.83 -4.02
N ARG A 235 -15.90 29.08 -2.84
CA ARG A 235 -16.53 29.91 -1.80
C ARG A 235 -16.01 31.32 -1.71
N GLU A 236 -14.71 31.49 -1.74
CA GLU A 236 -14.05 32.78 -1.54
C GLU A 236 -13.61 33.40 -2.89
N GLY A 237 -13.64 32.59 -3.94
CA GLY A 237 -13.35 33.00 -5.32
C GLY A 237 -11.88 32.95 -5.73
N PRO A 238 -11.59 33.22 -7.00
CA PRO A 238 -10.27 33.00 -7.59
C PRO A 238 -9.14 33.81 -6.95
N LYS A 239 -9.43 34.98 -6.40
CA LYS A 239 -8.43 35.83 -5.76
C LYS A 239 -7.94 35.23 -4.43
N ALA A 240 -8.85 34.72 -3.62
CA ALA A 240 -8.51 34.07 -2.35
C ALA A 240 -7.70 32.77 -2.61
N ALA A 241 -8.16 31.95 -3.55
CA ALA A 241 -7.45 30.73 -3.98
C ALA A 241 -6.03 31.06 -4.47
N TYR A 242 -5.84 32.11 -5.27
CA TYR A 242 -4.53 32.57 -5.74
C TYR A 242 -3.59 32.95 -4.57
N GLU A 243 -4.08 33.76 -3.62
CA GLU A 243 -3.26 34.20 -2.49
C GLU A 243 -2.87 33.02 -1.59
N MET A 244 -3.78 32.10 -1.34
CA MET A 244 -3.52 30.88 -0.53
C MET A 244 -2.44 30.00 -1.17
N VAL A 245 -2.56 29.68 -2.47
CA VAL A 245 -1.56 28.89 -3.19
C VAL A 245 -0.21 29.61 -3.27
N ARG A 246 -0.23 30.96 -3.49
CA ARG A 246 0.98 31.76 -3.52
C ARG A 246 1.73 31.74 -2.19
N GLU A 247 1.01 31.79 -1.07
CA GLU A 247 1.60 31.72 0.26
C GLU A 247 2.25 30.34 0.49
N GLU A 248 1.55 29.27 0.12
CA GLU A 248 2.08 27.90 0.24
C GLU A 248 3.31 27.68 -0.64
N LEU A 249 3.31 28.16 -1.88
CA LEU A 249 4.46 28.07 -2.79
C LEU A 249 5.71 28.83 -2.30
N ARG A 250 5.54 29.88 -1.51
CA ARG A 250 6.68 30.56 -0.87
C ARG A 250 7.35 29.71 0.21
N ARG A 251 6.58 28.83 0.85
CA ARG A 251 7.09 27.90 1.88
C ARG A 251 7.60 26.63 1.23
N ASN A 252 6.84 26.07 0.29
CA ASN A 252 7.07 24.80 -0.36
C ASN A 252 6.98 24.96 -1.88
N PRO A 253 8.06 25.39 -2.57
CA PRO A 253 8.06 25.61 -4.02
C PRO A 253 7.95 24.26 -4.76
N THR A 254 6.85 24.06 -5.52
CA THR A 254 6.58 22.85 -6.29
C THR A 254 5.99 23.20 -7.64
N LEU A 255 6.22 22.37 -8.66
CA LEU A 255 5.61 22.58 -9.98
C LEU A 255 4.11 22.29 -9.99
N LEU A 256 3.66 21.31 -9.19
CA LEU A 256 2.23 21.04 -9.05
C LEU A 256 1.50 22.19 -8.37
N GLY A 257 2.12 22.79 -7.36
CA GLY A 257 1.60 24.04 -6.76
C GLY A 257 1.61 25.20 -7.74
N LEU A 258 2.63 25.33 -8.60
CA LEU A 258 2.68 26.34 -9.65
C LEU A 258 1.55 26.12 -10.70
N ASP A 259 1.21 24.88 -11.06
CA ASP A 259 0.09 24.55 -11.93
C ASP A 259 -1.24 25.11 -11.34
N LYS A 260 -1.45 24.92 -10.02
CA LYS A 260 -2.60 25.49 -9.29
C LYS A 260 -2.59 27.01 -9.21
N LEU A 261 -1.44 27.61 -9.00
CA LEU A 261 -1.29 29.06 -8.99
C LEU A 261 -1.69 29.67 -10.35
N LEU A 262 -1.25 29.05 -11.46
CA LEU A 262 -1.60 29.46 -12.81
C LEU A 262 -3.09 29.27 -13.10
N GLU A 263 -3.70 28.21 -12.54
CA GLU A 263 -5.15 28.00 -12.62
C GLU A 263 -5.92 29.16 -12.00
N ALA A 264 -5.59 29.53 -10.77
CA ALA A 264 -6.20 30.70 -10.12
C ALA A 264 -5.86 32.00 -10.82
N ALA A 265 -4.64 32.16 -11.32
CA ALA A 265 -4.21 33.33 -12.06
C ALA A 265 -5.04 33.53 -13.37
N ALA A 266 -5.25 32.45 -14.11
CA ALA A 266 -6.04 32.50 -15.36
C ALA A 266 -7.50 32.95 -15.11
N LEU A 267 -8.08 32.52 -13.97
CA LEU A 267 -9.43 32.91 -13.58
C LEU A 267 -9.52 34.39 -13.15
N ASN A 268 -8.44 34.96 -12.63
CA ASN A 268 -8.36 36.38 -12.20
C ASN A 268 -7.90 37.33 -13.31
N ALA A 269 -7.30 36.80 -14.38
CA ALA A 269 -6.64 37.63 -15.40
C ALA A 269 -7.64 38.32 -16.37
N PRO A 270 -7.32 39.52 -16.85
CA PRO A 270 -7.99 40.13 -17.99
C PRO A 270 -7.91 39.23 -19.22
N ALA A 271 -8.89 39.35 -20.12
CA ALA A 271 -8.98 38.53 -21.33
C ALA A 271 -7.71 38.53 -22.19
N GLU A 272 -7.01 39.67 -22.25
CA GLU A 272 -5.78 39.87 -23.03
C GLU A 272 -4.58 39.01 -22.48
N GLN A 273 -4.52 38.81 -21.15
CA GLN A 273 -3.43 38.08 -20.51
C GLN A 273 -3.76 36.58 -20.30
N ARG A 274 -5.03 36.22 -20.39
CA ARG A 274 -5.49 34.86 -20.11
C ARG A 274 -4.88 33.85 -21.07
N ALA A 275 -4.75 34.19 -22.36
CA ALA A 275 -4.19 33.30 -23.36
C ALA A 275 -2.72 32.92 -23.08
N ASP A 276 -1.91 33.87 -22.59
CA ASP A 276 -0.49 33.62 -22.23
C ASP A 276 -0.39 32.77 -20.98
N ILE A 277 -1.24 33.01 -19.96
CA ILE A 277 -1.29 32.22 -18.74
C ILE A 277 -1.73 30.78 -19.05
N ASP A 278 -2.74 30.61 -19.90
CA ASP A 278 -3.23 29.28 -20.30
C ASP A 278 -2.16 28.52 -21.10
N LEU A 279 -1.38 29.20 -21.95
CA LEU A 279 -0.24 28.55 -22.64
C LEU A 279 0.81 28.04 -21.63
N ILE A 280 1.21 28.89 -20.69
CA ILE A 280 2.21 28.50 -19.65
C ILE A 280 1.64 27.35 -18.82
N LYS A 281 0.36 27.43 -18.40
CA LYS A 281 -0.32 26.38 -17.65
C LYS A 281 -0.31 25.05 -18.42
N GLN A 282 -0.64 25.06 -19.72
CA GLN A 282 -0.64 23.84 -20.55
C GLN A 282 0.75 23.20 -20.63
N LEU A 283 1.82 23.99 -20.77
CA LEU A 283 3.19 23.51 -20.82
C LEU A 283 3.60 22.85 -19.47
N ILE A 284 3.32 23.52 -18.36
CA ILE A 284 3.60 23.01 -17.01
C ILE A 284 2.76 21.78 -16.73
N HIS A 285 1.46 21.83 -17.00
CA HIS A 285 0.55 20.70 -16.78
C HIS A 285 0.95 19.46 -17.60
N GLY A 286 1.37 19.64 -18.85
CA GLY A 286 1.88 18.55 -19.69
C GLY A 286 3.11 17.90 -19.10
N HIS A 287 3.95 18.64 -18.37
CA HIS A 287 5.11 18.13 -17.67
C HIS A 287 4.75 17.48 -16.32
N THR A 288 3.97 18.18 -15.48
CA THR A 288 3.58 17.74 -14.15
C THR A 288 2.78 16.44 -14.16
N ARG A 289 1.89 16.22 -15.13
CA ARG A 289 1.17 14.94 -15.30
C ARG A 289 2.08 13.72 -15.48
N ARG A 290 3.32 13.91 -15.95
CA ARG A 290 4.30 12.82 -16.12
C ARG A 290 5.07 12.53 -14.85
N VAL A 291 5.31 13.55 -14.02
CA VAL A 291 6.18 13.48 -12.83
C VAL A 291 5.40 13.26 -11.53
N ALA A 292 4.14 13.72 -11.44
CA ALA A 292 3.29 13.56 -10.26
C ALA A 292 2.97 12.10 -9.98
N ARG A 293 3.84 11.40 -9.25
CA ARG A 293 3.71 9.98 -8.92
C ARG A 293 3.97 9.74 -7.44
N TYR A 294 3.30 8.75 -6.90
CA TYR A 294 3.63 8.16 -5.61
C TYR A 294 4.85 7.25 -5.76
N ARG A 295 5.67 7.15 -4.74
CA ARG A 295 6.88 6.33 -4.76
C ARG A 295 6.96 5.44 -3.53
N CYS A 296 7.28 4.17 -3.73
CA CYS A 296 7.58 3.24 -2.64
C CYS A 296 8.93 3.57 -2.01
N ASN A 297 8.97 3.72 -0.69
CA ASN A 297 10.20 4.01 0.06
C ASN A 297 11.16 2.81 0.10
N THR A 298 10.65 1.58 -0.07
CA THR A 298 11.45 0.35 -0.01
C THR A 298 12.09 0.01 -1.34
N CYS A 299 11.30 -0.01 -2.44
CA CYS A 299 11.81 -0.49 -3.74
C CYS A 299 11.89 0.59 -4.82
N GLY A 300 11.43 1.81 -4.54
CA GLY A 300 11.44 2.92 -5.50
C GLY A 300 10.37 2.83 -6.60
N PHE A 301 9.47 1.84 -6.57
CA PHE A 301 8.38 1.72 -7.54
C PHE A 301 7.54 2.99 -7.58
N LYS A 302 7.24 3.49 -8.78
CA LYS A 302 6.46 4.73 -8.98
C LYS A 302 5.16 4.42 -9.72
N ALA A 303 4.01 4.91 -9.21
CA ALA A 303 2.72 4.83 -9.87
C ALA A 303 1.92 6.13 -9.70
N ARG A 304 0.88 6.29 -10.52
CA ARG A 304 -0.04 7.44 -10.46
C ARG A 304 -1.11 7.28 -9.37
N GLN A 305 -1.37 6.04 -8.96
CA GLN A 305 -2.35 5.71 -7.94
C GLN A 305 -1.64 5.35 -6.63
N PHE A 306 -2.26 5.71 -5.53
CA PHE A 306 -1.86 5.29 -4.19
C PHE A 306 -2.21 3.82 -3.97
N HIS A 307 -1.34 3.11 -3.23
CA HIS A 307 -1.54 1.71 -2.84
C HIS A 307 -1.13 1.50 -1.39
N TRP A 308 -1.99 0.89 -0.58
CA TRP A 308 -1.64 0.49 0.78
C TRP A 308 -0.54 -0.58 0.81
N ARG A 309 -0.57 -1.48 -0.15
CA ARG A 309 0.45 -2.50 -0.38
C ARG A 309 1.17 -2.19 -1.69
N CYS A 310 2.49 -2.08 -1.67
CA CYS A 310 3.27 -1.81 -2.88
C CYS A 310 3.11 -2.94 -3.91
N PRO A 311 2.69 -2.66 -5.16
CA PRO A 311 2.50 -3.70 -6.18
C PRO A 311 3.80 -4.40 -6.60
N ALA A 312 4.96 -3.76 -6.41
CA ALA A 312 6.24 -4.30 -6.85
C ALA A 312 6.94 -5.14 -5.77
N CYS A 313 7.02 -4.65 -4.53
CA CYS A 313 7.72 -5.36 -3.46
C CYS A 313 6.79 -6.01 -2.42
N GLY A 314 5.48 -5.80 -2.51
CA GLY A 314 4.50 -6.35 -1.57
C GLY A 314 4.51 -5.73 -0.18
N GLY A 315 5.37 -4.74 0.10
CA GLY A 315 5.46 -4.09 1.40
C GLY A 315 4.21 -3.28 1.74
N TRP A 316 3.72 -3.39 2.96
CA TRP A 316 2.62 -2.60 3.49
C TRP A 316 3.11 -1.27 4.04
N GLU A 317 2.31 -0.19 3.88
CA GLU A 317 2.62 1.17 4.35
C GLU A 317 3.98 1.72 3.88
N THR A 318 4.57 1.10 2.85
CA THR A 318 5.83 1.54 2.25
C THR A 318 5.65 2.54 1.10
N TYR A 319 4.39 2.84 0.77
CA TYR A 319 4.00 3.64 -0.37
C TYR A 319 3.15 4.83 0.11
N PRO A 320 3.78 5.85 0.76
CA PRO A 320 3.04 6.95 1.34
C PRO A 320 2.27 7.72 0.26
N PRO A 321 1.09 8.29 0.58
CA PRO A 321 0.31 9.08 -0.36
C PRO A 321 0.91 10.49 -0.53
N ARG A 322 2.19 10.55 -0.86
CA ARG A 322 2.94 11.77 -1.14
C ARG A 322 3.45 11.72 -2.56
N ARG A 323 3.06 12.73 -3.36
CA ARG A 323 3.55 12.85 -4.73
C ARG A 323 4.99 13.32 -4.74
N THR A 324 5.83 12.65 -5.53
CA THR A 324 7.20 13.09 -5.76
C THR A 324 7.24 13.92 -7.03
N GLU A 325 7.77 15.12 -6.96
CA GLU A 325 8.21 15.87 -8.12
C GLU A 325 9.63 15.42 -8.48
N GLU A 326 9.94 15.22 -9.77
CA GLU A 326 11.27 14.81 -10.21
C GLU A 326 12.33 15.91 -10.06
N PHE A 327 12.07 16.96 -9.29
CA PHE A 327 13.06 17.97 -8.92
C PHE A 327 13.79 17.68 -7.61
N ASP A 328 13.93 16.43 -7.22
CA ASP A 328 15.12 16.08 -6.46
C ASP A 328 16.33 16.17 -7.41
N LEU A 329 16.66 17.39 -7.80
CA LEU A 329 17.97 17.77 -8.25
C LEU A 329 18.89 17.74 -7.02
N THR A 330 19.10 16.56 -6.48
CA THR A 330 20.31 16.32 -5.69
C THR A 330 21.43 16.11 -6.67
N PRO A 331 22.49 16.95 -6.59
CA PRO A 331 23.65 16.85 -7.44
C PRO A 331 24.37 15.50 -7.32
#